data_c131954d5b5137808cf0e34caadb01e9
#
_entry.id   c131954d5b5137808cf0e34caadb01e9
#
_cell.length_a   1.000
_cell.length_b   1.000
_cell.length_c   1.000
_cell.angle_alpha   90.00
_cell.angle_beta   90.00
_cell.angle_gamma   90.00
#
_symmetry.space_group_name_H-M   'P 1'
#
loop_
_entity.id
_entity.type
_entity.pdbx_description
1 polymer ?
#
loop_
_entity_poly.entity_id
_entity_poly.type
_entity_poly.pdbx_seq_one_letter_code
_entity_poly.pdbx_strand_id
1 'polypeptide(L)'
;MILPDGYSDIPAGKIAAVTTHLEMTARPASRPDPAGAWTLRRVDAPALDWYRDLYGRVGGPWLWVSRIRLPDAELAAIIQSPSMEIYALAHEGRDEGLLEMDFREPRQCEIVSFGLTEKLVGTGAGRWLMNRAIDIAWSHPIDRLWLHTCTFDHPAALAFYQRSGFRPFRRQVEVVNDPRLDGTVSRDVGKHVPIIE
;
A
#
# COMPACT_ATOMS: atom_id res chain seq x y z
N MET A 1 21.52 -12.12 -3.30
CA MET A 1 21.46 -13.60 -3.27
C MET A 1 20.45 -14.05 -4.31
N ILE A 2 20.76 -15.02 -5.15
CA ILE A 2 19.80 -15.63 -6.10
C ILE A 2 19.29 -16.89 -5.41
N LEU A 3 17.96 -17.03 -5.33
CA LEU A 3 17.36 -18.25 -4.78
C LEU A 3 17.60 -19.40 -5.77
N PRO A 4 18.02 -20.58 -5.32
CA PRO A 4 18.12 -21.77 -6.16
C PRO A 4 16.73 -22.28 -6.55
N ASP A 5 16.67 -23.11 -7.57
CA ASP A 5 15.46 -23.87 -7.88
C ASP A 5 15.15 -24.84 -6.73
N GLY A 6 13.86 -25.07 -6.48
CA GLY A 6 13.38 -26.00 -5.46
C GLY A 6 12.73 -25.30 -4.26
N TYR A 7 12.64 -26.00 -3.16
CA TYR A 7 12.08 -25.51 -1.91
C TYR A 7 13.14 -24.82 -1.07
N SER A 8 12.74 -23.72 -0.43
CA SER A 8 13.54 -23.04 0.60
C SER A 8 12.71 -23.00 1.88
N ASP A 9 13.23 -23.56 2.95
CA ASP A 9 12.53 -23.60 4.24
C ASP A 9 12.43 -22.21 4.84
N ILE A 10 11.25 -21.92 5.42
CA ILE A 10 11.00 -20.71 6.20
C ILE A 10 11.01 -21.13 7.68
N PRO A 11 11.93 -20.59 8.49
CA PRO A 11 11.99 -20.93 9.91
C PRO A 11 10.69 -20.64 10.64
N ALA A 12 10.38 -21.40 11.67
CA ALA A 12 9.28 -21.13 12.58
C ALA A 12 9.36 -19.68 13.11
N GLY A 13 8.23 -19.09 13.37
CA GLY A 13 8.13 -17.67 13.77
C GLY A 13 8.31 -16.65 12.64
N LYS A 14 8.49 -17.12 11.40
CA LYS A 14 8.61 -16.24 10.22
C LYS A 14 7.51 -16.50 9.19
N ILE A 15 7.27 -15.48 8.39
CA ILE A 15 6.41 -15.55 7.21
C ILE A 15 7.20 -15.07 5.98
N ALA A 16 6.81 -15.53 4.79
CA ALA A 16 7.43 -15.12 3.54
C ALA A 16 6.39 -14.66 2.53
N ALA A 17 6.72 -13.62 1.82
CA ALA A 17 5.93 -13.09 0.72
C ALA A 17 6.72 -13.02 -0.58
N VAL A 18 6.05 -13.20 -1.71
CA VAL A 18 6.60 -12.83 -3.01
C VAL A 18 6.11 -11.41 -3.33
N THR A 19 7.05 -10.47 -3.36
CA THR A 19 6.80 -9.07 -3.68
C THR A 19 7.02 -8.85 -5.17
N THR A 20 6.03 -8.25 -5.84
CA THR A 20 6.11 -7.85 -7.25
C THR A 20 6.14 -6.33 -7.33
N HIS A 21 7.17 -5.77 -7.95
CA HIS A 21 7.29 -4.35 -8.24
C HIS A 21 6.73 -4.06 -9.63
N LEU A 22 5.92 -3.01 -9.71
CA LEU A 22 5.27 -2.60 -10.96
C LEU A 22 5.50 -1.11 -11.20
N GLU A 23 5.57 -0.72 -12.47
CA GLU A 23 5.81 0.65 -12.87
C GLU A 23 4.97 1.07 -14.07
N MET A 24 4.83 2.38 -14.25
CA MET A 24 4.47 3.01 -15.52
C MET A 24 5.44 4.17 -15.78
N THR A 25 5.91 4.27 -17.04
CA THR A 25 6.91 5.27 -17.50
C THR A 25 6.28 6.33 -18.39
N ALA A 26 4.96 6.30 -18.52
CA ALA A 26 4.16 7.31 -19.20
C ALA A 26 2.76 7.33 -18.60
N ARG A 27 2.12 8.50 -18.59
CA ARG A 27 0.74 8.62 -18.13
C ARG A 27 -0.17 7.77 -19.02
N PRO A 28 -0.96 6.85 -18.45
CA PRO A 28 -1.89 6.05 -19.23
C PRO A 28 -3.07 6.90 -19.73
N ALA A 29 -3.82 6.38 -20.69
CA ALA A 29 -5.09 6.97 -21.08
C ALA A 29 -6.03 7.06 -19.87
N SER A 30 -6.74 8.20 -19.76
CA SER A 30 -7.71 8.40 -18.69
C SER A 30 -8.82 7.35 -18.76
N ARG A 31 -9.18 6.81 -17.62
CA ARG A 31 -10.29 5.85 -17.48
C ARG A 31 -11.49 6.54 -16.85
N PRO A 32 -12.72 6.24 -17.31
CA PRO A 32 -13.92 6.80 -16.70
C PRO A 32 -13.99 6.48 -15.20
N ASP A 33 -14.37 7.46 -14.41
CA ASP A 33 -14.63 7.24 -13.00
C ASP A 33 -15.87 6.37 -12.80
N PRO A 34 -15.83 5.44 -11.85
CA PRO A 34 -17.03 4.74 -11.43
C PRO A 34 -17.96 5.69 -10.69
N ALA A 35 -19.26 5.43 -10.74
CA ALA A 35 -20.23 6.15 -9.93
C ALA A 35 -20.01 5.84 -8.43
N GLY A 36 -20.05 6.91 -7.61
CA GLY A 36 -19.94 6.80 -6.16
C GLY A 36 -19.73 8.16 -5.51
N ALA A 37 -20.00 8.24 -4.22
CA ALA A 37 -19.88 9.46 -3.42
C ALA A 37 -18.62 9.41 -2.55
N TRP A 38 -17.45 9.48 -3.19
CA TRP A 38 -16.17 9.52 -2.50
C TRP A 38 -15.53 10.90 -2.65
N THR A 39 -14.80 11.32 -1.63
CA THR A 39 -13.96 12.51 -1.69
C THR A 39 -12.54 12.17 -1.33
N LEU A 40 -11.57 12.85 -1.95
CA LEU A 40 -10.16 12.72 -1.62
C LEU A 40 -9.70 14.04 -1.03
N ARG A 41 -9.05 13.98 0.14
CA ARG A 41 -8.42 15.14 0.75
C ARG A 41 -6.96 14.86 1.02
N ARG A 42 -6.11 15.82 0.74
CA ARG A 42 -4.73 15.82 1.22
C ARG A 42 -4.71 16.06 2.74
N VAL A 43 -3.85 15.37 3.44
CA VAL A 43 -3.67 15.51 4.88
C VAL A 43 -2.27 16.04 5.13
N ASP A 44 -2.18 17.36 5.28
CA ASP A 44 -0.91 18.01 5.59
C ASP A 44 -0.56 17.77 7.06
N ALA A 45 0.68 17.36 7.34
CA ALA A 45 1.18 17.05 8.68
C ALA A 45 0.22 16.14 9.49
N PRO A 46 -0.07 14.91 9.01
CA PRO A 46 -1.03 14.02 9.67
C PRO A 46 -0.64 13.71 11.12
N ALA A 47 -1.63 13.73 12.02
CA ALA A 47 -1.46 13.27 13.39
C ALA A 47 -1.15 11.77 13.41
N LEU A 48 -0.24 11.34 14.30
CA LEU A 48 0.27 9.96 14.31
C LEU A 48 -0.81 8.94 14.66
N ASP A 49 -1.69 9.27 15.60
CA ASP A 49 -2.81 8.45 16.02
C ASP A 49 -3.83 8.25 14.90
N TRP A 50 -4.22 9.34 14.22
CA TRP A 50 -5.08 9.28 13.05
C TRP A 50 -4.48 8.42 11.94
N TYR A 51 -3.18 8.62 11.66
CA TYR A 51 -2.50 7.86 10.60
C TYR A 51 -2.45 6.37 10.93
N ARG A 52 -2.05 6.00 12.17
CA ARG A 52 -2.00 4.61 12.60
C ARG A 52 -3.36 3.93 12.61
N ASP A 53 -4.42 4.65 13.03
CA ASP A 53 -5.79 4.12 12.96
C ASP A 53 -6.17 3.78 11.52
N LEU A 54 -6.03 4.74 10.60
CA LEU A 54 -6.40 4.53 9.20
C LEU A 54 -5.52 3.45 8.54
N TYR A 55 -4.21 3.50 8.76
CA TYR A 55 -3.26 2.50 8.26
C TYR A 55 -3.60 1.09 8.77
N GLY A 56 -3.93 0.96 10.05
CA GLY A 56 -4.32 -0.31 10.65
C GLY A 56 -5.65 -0.84 10.13
N ARG A 57 -6.65 0.03 9.94
CA ARG A 57 -7.95 -0.37 9.38
C ARG A 57 -7.86 -0.81 7.92
N VAL A 58 -7.00 -0.18 7.14
CA VAL A 58 -6.79 -0.49 5.71
C VAL A 58 -5.88 -1.69 5.53
N GLY A 59 -4.74 -1.70 6.20
CA GLY A 59 -3.66 -2.66 5.96
C GLY A 59 -3.59 -3.83 6.94
N GLY A 60 -4.25 -3.71 8.10
CA GLY A 60 -4.22 -4.75 9.14
C GLY A 60 -4.63 -6.14 8.64
N PRO A 61 -5.73 -6.29 7.89
CA PRO A 61 -6.11 -7.58 7.30
C PRO A 61 -5.03 -8.21 6.40
N TRP A 62 -4.12 -7.39 5.88
CA TRP A 62 -3.06 -7.74 4.93
C TRP A 62 -1.65 -7.76 5.55
N LEU A 63 -1.57 -7.74 6.89
CA LEU A 63 -0.31 -7.75 7.64
C LEU A 63 0.61 -6.55 7.35
N TRP A 64 0.03 -5.40 7.05
CA TRP A 64 0.80 -4.18 6.92
C TRP A 64 1.29 -3.73 8.30
N VAL A 65 2.59 -3.75 8.53
CA VAL A 65 3.19 -3.43 9.84
C VAL A 65 4.32 -2.42 9.76
N SER A 66 4.82 -2.12 8.57
CA SER A 66 6.01 -1.29 8.39
C SER A 66 5.88 0.08 9.06
N ARG A 67 4.71 0.71 9.00
CA ARG A 67 4.46 2.00 9.64
C ARG A 67 4.06 1.88 11.12
N ILE A 68 3.42 0.78 11.51
CA ILE A 68 2.99 0.56 12.91
C ILE A 68 4.19 0.34 13.82
N ARG A 69 5.24 -0.33 13.35
CA ARG A 69 6.46 -0.64 14.09
C ARG A 69 7.38 0.56 14.30
N LEU A 70 7.19 1.65 13.57
CA LEU A 70 8.08 2.81 13.68
C LEU A 70 7.82 3.55 15.00
N PRO A 71 8.89 3.97 15.70
CA PRO A 71 8.80 4.97 16.76
C PRO A 71 8.15 6.26 16.26
N ASP A 72 7.50 7.02 17.15
CA ASP A 72 6.75 8.24 16.79
C ASP A 72 7.58 9.23 16.00
N ALA A 73 8.81 9.48 16.43
CA ALA A 73 9.70 10.42 15.75
C ALA A 73 10.07 10.00 14.32
N GLU A 74 10.27 8.69 14.09
CA GLU A 74 10.57 8.15 12.77
C GLU A 74 9.34 8.19 11.86
N LEU A 75 8.19 7.80 12.39
CA LEU A 75 6.93 7.87 11.64
C LEU A 75 6.63 9.32 11.26
N ALA A 76 6.72 10.26 12.20
CA ALA A 76 6.51 11.69 11.94
C ALA A 76 7.45 12.22 10.85
N ALA A 77 8.76 11.89 10.93
CA ALA A 77 9.74 12.30 9.94
C ALA A 77 9.41 11.82 8.51
N ILE A 78 8.73 10.70 8.39
CA ILE A 78 8.28 10.17 7.09
C ILE A 78 7.00 10.85 6.64
N ILE A 79 5.91 10.70 7.41
CA ILE A 79 4.57 11.09 6.93
C ILE A 79 4.33 12.60 6.95
N GLN A 80 5.16 13.36 7.63
CA GLN A 80 5.13 14.84 7.65
C GLN A 80 6.23 15.45 6.78
N SER A 81 6.98 14.63 6.03
CA SER A 81 7.97 15.13 5.07
C SER A 81 7.27 15.90 3.95
N PRO A 82 7.81 17.05 3.50
CA PRO A 82 7.23 17.83 2.40
C PRO A 82 7.23 17.07 1.05
N SER A 83 8.05 16.03 0.91
CA SER A 83 8.10 15.18 -0.27
C SER A 83 7.23 13.91 -0.14
N MET A 84 6.50 13.79 0.96
CA MET A 84 5.52 12.72 1.18
C MET A 84 4.11 13.34 1.12
N GLU A 85 3.27 12.82 0.27
CA GLU A 85 1.89 13.27 0.18
C GLU A 85 0.95 12.17 0.70
N ILE A 86 0.19 12.52 1.74
CA ILE A 86 -0.78 11.62 2.37
C ILE A 86 -2.19 12.07 1.98
N TYR A 87 -2.99 11.14 1.51
CA TYR A 87 -4.37 11.39 1.15
C TYR A 87 -5.30 10.41 1.85
N ALA A 88 -6.42 10.92 2.30
CA ALA A 88 -7.53 10.12 2.82
C ALA A 88 -8.70 10.14 1.83
N LEU A 89 -9.20 8.95 1.49
CA LEU A 89 -10.48 8.80 0.80
C LEU A 89 -11.58 8.74 1.86
N ALA A 90 -12.51 9.70 1.81
CA ALA A 90 -13.65 9.72 2.71
C ALA A 90 -14.93 9.24 2.03
N HIS A 91 -15.75 8.54 2.80
CA HIS A 91 -17.08 8.08 2.43
C HIS A 91 -18.00 8.19 3.65
N GLU A 92 -19.18 8.78 3.47
CA GLU A 92 -20.15 9.01 4.55
C GLU A 92 -19.55 9.67 5.79
N GLY A 93 -18.68 10.67 5.59
CA GLY A 93 -18.05 11.44 6.66
C GLY A 93 -16.91 10.74 7.41
N ARG A 94 -16.47 9.56 6.97
CA ARG A 94 -15.37 8.82 7.58
C ARG A 94 -14.25 8.54 6.56
N ASP A 95 -13.00 8.56 7.03
CA ASP A 95 -11.85 8.15 6.22
C ASP A 95 -11.83 6.62 6.11
N GLU A 96 -11.98 6.13 4.88
CA GLU A 96 -12.10 4.71 4.56
C GLU A 96 -11.07 4.25 3.51
N GLY A 97 -10.13 5.11 3.15
CA GLY A 97 -9.03 4.77 2.24
C GLY A 97 -7.80 5.60 2.51
N LEU A 98 -6.64 4.98 2.28
CA LEU A 98 -5.32 5.60 2.42
C LEU A 98 -4.58 5.54 1.10
N LEU A 99 -4.01 6.68 0.71
CA LEU A 99 -3.05 6.80 -0.37
C LEU A 99 -1.82 7.55 0.16
N GLU A 100 -0.66 6.93 0.06
CA GLU A 100 0.63 7.49 0.46
C GLU A 100 1.54 7.53 -0.76
N MET A 101 2.01 8.72 -1.13
CA MET A 101 2.81 8.96 -2.32
C MET A 101 4.14 9.60 -1.94
N ASP A 102 5.24 8.97 -2.34
CA ASP A 102 6.60 9.37 -2.03
C ASP A 102 7.29 9.99 -3.25
N PHE A 103 7.69 11.25 -3.13
CA PHE A 103 8.40 12.01 -4.15
C PHE A 103 9.85 12.33 -3.75
N ARG A 104 10.43 11.63 -2.76
CA ARG A 104 11.79 11.87 -2.30
C ARG A 104 12.85 11.55 -3.36
N GLU A 105 12.58 10.57 -4.21
CA GLU A 105 13.47 10.26 -5.34
C GLU A 105 13.17 11.19 -6.53
N PRO A 106 14.19 11.90 -7.06
CA PRO A 106 13.99 12.83 -8.16
C PRO A 106 13.35 12.16 -9.39
N ARG A 107 12.36 12.82 -9.97
CA ARG A 107 11.65 12.40 -11.19
C ARG A 107 10.90 11.07 -11.06
N GLN A 108 10.64 10.62 -9.82
CA GLN A 108 9.89 9.41 -9.54
C GLN A 108 8.82 9.66 -8.48
N CYS A 109 7.77 8.86 -8.52
CA CYS A 109 6.81 8.75 -7.44
C CYS A 109 6.61 7.27 -7.11
N GLU A 110 6.71 6.93 -5.83
CA GLU A 110 6.26 5.63 -5.32
C GLU A 110 4.88 5.78 -4.70
N ILE A 111 3.93 4.91 -5.08
CA ILE A 111 2.74 4.69 -4.27
C ILE A 111 3.13 3.69 -3.18
N VAL A 112 3.39 4.19 -1.98
CA VAL A 112 3.89 3.41 -0.83
C VAL A 112 2.76 2.64 -0.16
N SER A 113 1.61 3.31 0.05
CA SER A 113 0.41 2.70 0.61
C SER A 113 -0.79 3.05 -0.26
N PHE A 114 -1.53 2.05 -0.65
CA PHE A 114 -2.76 2.19 -1.43
C PHE A 114 -3.77 1.15 -0.97
N GLY A 115 -4.81 1.58 -0.32
CA GLY A 115 -5.81 0.63 0.15
C GLY A 115 -7.08 1.28 0.64
N LEU A 116 -8.06 0.43 0.84
CA LEU A 116 -9.40 0.76 1.32
C LEU A 116 -9.75 -0.15 2.49
N THR A 117 -10.57 0.33 3.39
CA THR A 117 -11.22 -0.56 4.37
C THR A 117 -12.14 -1.54 3.64
N GLU A 118 -12.43 -2.66 4.29
CA GLU A 118 -13.30 -3.72 3.75
C GLU A 118 -14.66 -3.18 3.26
N LYS A 119 -15.18 -2.14 3.91
CA LYS A 119 -16.44 -1.46 3.56
C LYS A 119 -16.49 -1.01 2.10
N LEU A 120 -15.35 -0.60 1.53
CA LEU A 120 -15.29 -0.05 0.18
C LEU A 120 -14.72 -1.02 -0.87
N VAL A 121 -14.32 -2.22 -0.47
CA VAL A 121 -13.85 -3.24 -1.42
C VAL A 121 -15.01 -3.67 -2.33
N GLY A 122 -14.76 -3.72 -3.64
CA GLY A 122 -15.77 -4.11 -4.64
C GLY A 122 -16.75 -3.00 -5.07
N THR A 123 -16.74 -1.82 -4.43
CA THR A 123 -17.69 -0.72 -4.75
C THR A 123 -17.27 0.14 -5.95
N GLY A 124 -16.05 0.00 -6.45
CA GLY A 124 -15.45 0.89 -7.45
C GLY A 124 -14.54 1.96 -6.86
N ALA A 125 -14.57 2.20 -5.53
CA ALA A 125 -13.74 3.19 -4.85
C ALA A 125 -12.24 3.02 -5.12
N GLY A 126 -11.75 1.78 -5.23
CA GLY A 126 -10.35 1.51 -5.57
C GLY A 126 -9.96 2.03 -6.95
N ARG A 127 -10.82 1.82 -7.96
CA ARG A 127 -10.58 2.38 -9.31
C ARG A 127 -10.61 3.90 -9.30
N TRP A 128 -11.56 4.49 -8.58
CA TRP A 128 -11.65 5.94 -8.45
C TRP A 128 -10.40 6.51 -7.76
N LEU A 129 -9.96 5.92 -6.65
CA LEU A 129 -8.74 6.34 -5.94
C LEU A 129 -7.49 6.19 -6.81
N MET A 130 -7.38 5.11 -7.59
CA MET A 130 -6.25 4.91 -8.50
C MET A 130 -6.22 5.94 -9.63
N ASN A 131 -7.37 6.33 -10.17
CA ASN A 131 -7.43 7.42 -11.16
C ASN A 131 -6.87 8.72 -10.55
N ARG A 132 -7.27 9.05 -9.30
CA ARG A 132 -6.73 10.23 -8.57
C ARG A 132 -5.23 10.10 -8.31
N ALA A 133 -4.75 8.92 -7.88
CA ALA A 133 -3.33 8.69 -7.64
C ALA A 133 -2.48 8.92 -8.92
N ILE A 134 -2.95 8.41 -10.05
CA ILE A 134 -2.31 8.63 -11.35
C ILE A 134 -2.34 10.11 -11.74
N ASP A 135 -3.48 10.80 -11.58
CA ASP A 135 -3.60 12.23 -11.90
C ASP A 135 -2.66 13.08 -11.03
N ILE A 136 -2.59 12.79 -9.73
CA ILE A 136 -1.69 13.48 -8.80
C ILE A 136 -0.23 13.23 -9.18
N ALA A 137 0.17 11.97 -9.35
CA ALA A 137 1.55 11.63 -9.69
C ALA A 137 2.04 12.36 -10.95
N TRP A 138 1.24 12.30 -12.03
CA TRP A 138 1.60 12.92 -13.30
C TRP A 138 1.33 14.43 -13.37
N SER A 139 0.85 15.06 -12.31
CA SER A 139 0.89 16.51 -12.16
C SER A 139 2.26 17.02 -11.70
N HIS A 140 3.10 16.14 -11.16
CA HIS A 140 4.50 16.40 -10.83
C HIS A 140 5.41 16.08 -12.04
N PRO A 141 6.62 16.66 -12.10
CA PRO A 141 7.57 16.41 -13.19
C PRO A 141 8.30 15.06 -13.02
N ILE A 142 7.54 13.96 -13.10
CA ILE A 142 8.06 12.60 -12.98
C ILE A 142 8.21 11.92 -14.34
N ASP A 143 9.11 10.95 -14.42
CA ASP A 143 9.29 10.02 -15.53
C ASP A 143 8.78 8.63 -15.20
N ARG A 144 8.51 8.38 -13.91
CA ARG A 144 8.17 7.06 -13.41
C ARG A 144 7.22 7.14 -12.22
N LEU A 145 6.13 6.40 -12.32
CA LEU A 145 5.26 6.06 -11.19
C LEU A 145 5.39 4.58 -10.92
N TRP A 146 5.69 4.18 -9.69
CA TRP A 146 5.86 2.78 -9.36
C TRP A 146 5.24 2.43 -8.01
N LEU A 147 5.06 1.14 -7.78
CA LEU A 147 4.58 0.56 -6.54
C LEU A 147 5.07 -0.88 -6.42
N HIS A 148 4.87 -1.45 -5.26
CA HIS A 148 4.98 -2.90 -5.09
C HIS A 148 3.73 -3.46 -4.41
N THR A 149 3.50 -4.75 -4.60
CA THR A 149 2.46 -5.54 -3.94
C THR A 149 3.01 -6.92 -3.64
N CYS A 150 2.51 -7.57 -2.63
CA CYS A 150 3.02 -8.88 -2.23
C CYS A 150 1.89 -9.91 -2.09
N THR A 151 2.26 -11.15 -1.85
CA THR A 151 1.30 -12.26 -1.70
C THR A 151 0.49 -12.20 -0.40
N PHE A 152 0.79 -11.26 0.51
CA PHE A 152 -0.05 -10.99 1.69
C PHE A 152 -1.19 -10.01 1.37
N ASP A 153 -1.07 -9.21 0.32
CA ASP A 153 -2.11 -8.26 -0.08
C ASP A 153 -3.37 -8.95 -0.61
N HIS A 154 -4.42 -8.17 -0.79
CA HIS A 154 -5.67 -8.65 -1.37
C HIS A 154 -5.41 -9.41 -2.69
N PRO A 155 -5.97 -10.63 -2.91
CA PRO A 155 -5.68 -11.46 -4.07
C PRO A 155 -5.88 -10.78 -5.43
N ALA A 156 -6.77 -9.79 -5.50
CA ALA A 156 -7.00 -9.02 -6.72
C ALA A 156 -5.99 -7.89 -6.96
N ALA A 157 -5.07 -7.58 -6.01
CA ALA A 157 -4.22 -6.40 -6.05
C ALA A 157 -3.31 -6.37 -7.30
N LEU A 158 -2.55 -7.42 -7.54
CA LEU A 158 -1.64 -7.51 -8.70
C LEU A 158 -2.39 -7.27 -10.02
N ALA A 159 -3.49 -7.98 -10.24
CA ALA A 159 -4.29 -7.85 -11.45
C ALA A 159 -4.96 -6.46 -11.54
N PHE A 160 -5.32 -5.86 -10.42
CA PHE A 160 -5.86 -4.50 -10.35
C PHE A 160 -4.83 -3.47 -10.83
N TYR A 161 -3.58 -3.54 -10.35
CA TYR A 161 -2.51 -2.65 -10.79
C TYR A 161 -2.18 -2.81 -12.26
N GLN A 162 -2.11 -4.05 -12.76
CA GLN A 162 -1.90 -4.31 -14.19
C GLN A 162 -3.01 -3.71 -15.06
N ARG A 163 -4.29 -3.89 -14.69
CA ARG A 163 -5.42 -3.26 -15.38
C ARG A 163 -5.42 -1.73 -15.26
N SER A 164 -4.70 -1.17 -14.30
CA SER A 164 -4.50 0.26 -14.14
C SER A 164 -3.37 0.83 -15.01
N GLY A 165 -2.64 -0.03 -15.72
CA GLY A 165 -1.58 0.36 -16.64
C GLY A 165 -0.17 0.11 -16.13
N PHE A 166 -0.01 -0.41 -14.92
CA PHE A 166 1.30 -0.79 -14.38
C PHE A 166 1.81 -2.08 -15.01
N ARG A 167 3.13 -2.15 -15.21
CA ARG A 167 3.83 -3.33 -15.74
C ARG A 167 4.81 -3.88 -14.71
N PRO A 168 4.79 -5.18 -14.42
CA PRO A 168 5.77 -5.80 -13.54
C PRO A 168 7.19 -5.67 -14.13
N PHE A 169 8.16 -5.26 -13.29
CA PHE A 169 9.56 -5.16 -13.72
C PHE A 169 10.55 -5.91 -12.80
N ARG A 170 10.12 -6.23 -11.56
CA ARG A 170 10.98 -6.91 -10.59
C ARG A 170 10.15 -7.78 -9.66
N ARG A 171 10.75 -8.88 -9.19
CA ARG A 171 10.16 -9.75 -8.16
C ARG A 171 11.20 -10.09 -7.11
N GLN A 172 10.76 -10.16 -5.84
CA GLN A 172 11.60 -10.50 -4.69
C GLN A 172 10.84 -11.42 -3.75
N VAL A 173 11.59 -12.19 -2.95
CA VAL A 173 11.04 -12.86 -1.76
C VAL A 173 11.45 -12.04 -0.55
N GLU A 174 10.49 -11.74 0.30
CA GLU A 174 10.69 -11.12 1.60
C GLU A 174 10.39 -12.13 2.69
N VAL A 175 11.30 -12.28 3.66
CA VAL A 175 11.12 -13.13 4.84
C VAL A 175 11.24 -12.25 6.07
N VAL A 176 10.19 -12.22 6.89
CA VAL A 176 10.11 -11.37 8.08
C VAL A 176 9.61 -12.15 9.29
N ASN A 177 9.83 -11.62 10.48
CA ASN A 177 9.20 -12.14 11.69
C ASN A 177 7.69 -11.95 11.59
N ASP A 178 6.93 -12.98 11.96
CA ASP A 178 5.46 -12.90 11.96
C ASP A 178 5.01 -11.86 13.02
N PRO A 179 4.38 -10.76 12.58
CA PRO A 179 3.99 -9.67 13.48
C PRO A 179 2.88 -10.04 14.47
N ARG A 180 2.26 -11.18 14.28
CA ARG A 180 1.24 -11.73 15.18
C ARG A 180 1.86 -12.44 16.39
N LEU A 181 3.13 -12.84 16.31
CA LEU A 181 3.85 -13.52 17.40
C LEU A 181 4.53 -12.54 18.36
N ASP A 182 4.88 -11.34 17.89
CA ASP A 182 5.48 -10.30 18.75
C ASP A 182 4.45 -9.30 19.30
N GLY A 183 3.17 -9.52 19.01
CA GLY A 183 2.07 -8.66 19.49
C GLY A 183 1.92 -7.33 18.74
N THR A 184 2.64 -7.12 17.64
CA THR A 184 2.49 -5.92 16.80
C THR A 184 1.07 -5.82 16.25
N VAL A 185 0.48 -6.95 15.87
CA VAL A 185 -0.91 -7.05 15.42
C VAL A 185 -1.60 -8.24 16.10
N SER A 186 -2.94 -8.24 16.10
CA SER A 186 -3.72 -9.36 16.63
C SER A 186 -3.43 -10.65 15.87
N ARG A 187 -3.47 -11.78 16.57
CA ARG A 187 -3.37 -13.12 15.96
C ARG A 187 -4.54 -13.43 15.01
N ASP A 188 -5.61 -12.67 15.08
CA ASP A 188 -6.81 -12.87 14.24
C ASP A 188 -6.74 -12.20 12.86
N VAL A 189 -5.69 -11.39 12.58
CA VAL A 189 -5.50 -10.77 11.27
C VAL A 189 -4.67 -11.65 10.34
N GLY A 190 -4.76 -11.40 9.04
CA GLY A 190 -3.96 -12.10 8.04
C GLY A 190 -4.19 -13.62 8.01
N LYS A 191 -5.44 -14.08 8.24
CA LYS A 191 -5.81 -15.51 8.36
C LYS A 191 -5.48 -16.36 7.12
N HIS A 192 -5.23 -15.73 5.99
CA HIS A 192 -4.79 -16.40 4.77
C HIS A 192 -3.31 -16.83 4.81
N VAL A 193 -2.55 -16.37 5.82
CA VAL A 193 -1.16 -16.76 6.08
C VAL A 193 -1.11 -17.60 7.35
N PRO A 194 -0.80 -18.90 7.29
CA PRO A 194 -0.70 -19.75 8.47
C PRO A 194 0.36 -19.26 9.47
N ILE A 195 0.07 -19.35 10.76
CA ILE A 195 1.06 -19.13 11.83
C ILE A 195 1.77 -20.47 12.09
N ILE A 196 3.10 -20.44 12.07
CA ILE A 196 3.96 -21.58 12.43
C ILE A 196 4.91 -21.11 13.53
N GLU A 197 4.75 -21.67 14.74
CA GLU A 197 5.54 -21.37 15.95
C GLU A 197 6.75 -22.28 16.07
#